data_afde37006ca29f424a0b38fbf65a6c7d
#
_entry.id   afde37006ca29f424a0b38fbf65a6c7d
#
_cell.length_a   1.000
_cell.length_b   1.000
_cell.length_c   1.000
_cell.angle_alpha   90.00
_cell.angle_beta   90.00
_cell.angle_gamma   90.00
#
_symmetry.space_group_name_H-M   'P 1'
#
loop_
_entity.id
_entity.type
_entity.pdbx_description
1 polymer ?
#
loop_
_entity_poly.entity_id
_entity_poly.type
_entity_poly.pdbx_seq_one_letter_code
_entity_poly.pdbx_strand_id
1 'polypeptide(L)'
;WVENKYNKTILSVLRNFDDSAKKVEYVVENKNTSAASAKIIAKQKSLSEVDLRVQQSFAELKIDQETGLNPRYTLESFVVGSSNELAYAAAMAVIKDVGKKYNPLFIYGGVGLGKTHLLQALGNEIKKEYNDKIKVKYVASEKFTNDVIWAIRNKRMEDIKEKYRLTDVLIIDDIQFIGGKEKTEEEFFHTFNALYE
;
A
#
# COMPACT_ATOMS: atom_id res chain seq x y z
N TRP A 1 -25.38 -11.52 -9.08
CA TRP A 1 -25.17 -10.57 -10.19
C TRP A 1 -23.97 -10.97 -11.04
N VAL A 2 -22.81 -11.31 -10.46
CA VAL A 2 -21.61 -11.79 -11.19
C VAL A 2 -21.91 -13.08 -11.94
N GLU A 3 -22.56 -14.02 -11.31
CA GLU A 3 -22.94 -15.31 -11.87
C GLU A 3 -23.79 -15.15 -13.15
N ASN A 4 -24.79 -14.29 -13.14
CA ASN A 4 -25.67 -14.07 -14.27
C ASN A 4 -25.04 -13.30 -15.43
N LYS A 5 -24.10 -12.38 -15.14
CA LYS A 5 -23.52 -11.48 -16.15
C LYS A 5 -22.23 -12.02 -16.78
N TYR A 6 -21.38 -12.67 -15.99
CA TYR A 6 -20.02 -13.01 -16.44
C TYR A 6 -19.72 -14.51 -16.54
N ASN A 7 -20.65 -15.39 -16.16
CA ASN A 7 -20.43 -16.85 -16.15
C ASN A 7 -19.95 -17.38 -17.52
N LYS A 8 -20.57 -16.95 -18.62
CA LYS A 8 -20.18 -17.38 -19.98
C LYS A 8 -18.76 -16.94 -20.34
N THR A 9 -18.39 -15.72 -19.99
CA THR A 9 -17.07 -15.15 -20.26
C THR A 9 -15.99 -15.85 -19.42
N ILE A 10 -16.26 -16.07 -18.14
CA ILE A 10 -15.35 -16.79 -17.24
C ILE A 10 -15.13 -18.22 -17.70
N LEU A 11 -16.20 -18.93 -18.07
CA LEU A 11 -16.12 -20.30 -18.60
C LEU A 11 -15.35 -20.36 -19.93
N SER A 12 -15.54 -19.40 -20.81
CA SER A 12 -14.79 -19.29 -22.08
C SER A 12 -13.30 -19.10 -21.86
N VAL A 13 -12.93 -18.23 -20.91
CA VAL A 13 -11.51 -17.99 -20.57
C VAL A 13 -10.89 -19.23 -19.90
N LEU A 14 -11.61 -19.89 -18.98
CA LEU A 14 -11.13 -21.11 -18.33
C LEU A 14 -10.89 -22.25 -19.30
N ARG A 15 -11.74 -22.41 -20.34
CA ARG A 15 -11.57 -23.42 -21.38
C ARG A 15 -10.35 -23.22 -22.26
N ASN A 16 -9.82 -22.00 -22.35
CA ASN A 16 -8.54 -21.72 -23.04
C ASN A 16 -7.33 -22.29 -22.28
N PHE A 17 -7.48 -22.57 -20.98
CA PHE A 17 -6.43 -23.13 -20.12
C PHE A 17 -6.67 -24.61 -19.80
N ASP A 18 -7.94 -25.04 -19.73
CA ASP A 18 -8.33 -26.41 -19.43
C ASP A 18 -9.67 -26.73 -20.13
N ASP A 19 -9.60 -27.51 -21.21
CA ASP A 19 -10.75 -27.94 -22.03
C ASP A 19 -11.79 -28.77 -21.23
N SER A 20 -11.41 -29.30 -20.05
CA SER A 20 -12.27 -30.09 -19.18
C SER A 20 -13.20 -29.24 -18.29
N ALA A 21 -13.05 -27.92 -18.25
CA ALA A 21 -13.86 -27.03 -17.43
C ALA A 21 -15.33 -26.99 -17.88
N LYS A 22 -16.21 -27.64 -17.12
CA LYS A 22 -17.64 -27.75 -17.47
C LYS A 22 -18.54 -26.76 -16.71
N LYS A 23 -18.14 -26.30 -15.52
CA LYS A 23 -18.96 -25.46 -14.64
C LYS A 23 -18.10 -24.56 -13.76
N VAL A 24 -18.58 -23.37 -13.48
CA VAL A 24 -18.03 -22.47 -12.48
C VAL A 24 -19.01 -22.39 -11.32
N GLU A 25 -18.57 -22.66 -10.11
CA GLU A 25 -19.35 -22.49 -8.88
C GLU A 25 -18.86 -21.26 -8.13
N TYR A 26 -19.80 -20.42 -7.71
CA TYR A 26 -19.50 -19.21 -6.95
C TYR A 26 -19.86 -19.45 -5.48
N VAL A 27 -18.86 -19.43 -4.59
CA VAL A 27 -19.06 -19.57 -3.16
C VAL A 27 -18.92 -18.18 -2.51
N VAL A 28 -19.97 -17.76 -1.80
CA VAL A 28 -19.95 -16.55 -0.99
C VAL A 28 -19.63 -16.94 0.44
N GLU A 29 -18.44 -16.64 0.90
CA GLU A 29 -18.08 -16.82 2.32
C GLU A 29 -18.67 -15.69 3.17
N ASN A 30 -19.69 -15.99 3.95
CA ASN A 30 -20.16 -15.10 5.02
C ASN A 30 -19.30 -15.31 6.27
N LYS A 31 -18.59 -14.25 6.68
CA LYS A 31 -17.72 -14.23 7.88
C LYS A 31 -18.43 -14.36 9.24
N ASN A 32 -19.70 -14.71 9.28
CA ASN A 32 -20.47 -14.85 10.52
C ASN A 32 -21.20 -16.20 10.59
N THR A 33 -20.48 -17.25 10.99
CA THR A 33 -21.12 -18.41 11.68
C THR A 33 -20.05 -19.16 12.51
N SER A 34 -19.92 -18.74 13.74
CA SER A 34 -19.37 -19.56 14.82
C SER A 34 -20.41 -20.57 15.23
N ALA A 35 -20.32 -21.85 14.88
CA ALA A 35 -20.90 -22.99 15.61
C ALA A 35 -20.84 -24.36 14.91
N ALA A 36 -20.31 -24.50 13.67
CA ALA A 36 -20.30 -25.80 12.99
C ALA A 36 -18.91 -26.44 12.81
N SER A 37 -17.86 -25.84 13.33
CA SER A 37 -16.46 -26.26 13.08
C SER A 37 -15.91 -27.30 14.07
N ALA A 38 -16.69 -27.79 15.03
CA ALA A 38 -16.20 -28.68 16.09
C ALA A 38 -16.07 -30.17 15.71
N LYS A 39 -16.53 -30.59 14.53
CA LYS A 39 -16.52 -32.02 14.13
C LYS A 39 -15.54 -32.39 13.00
N ILE A 40 -14.81 -31.43 12.43
CA ILE A 40 -13.83 -31.68 11.34
C ILE A 40 -12.38 -31.71 11.87
N ILE A 41 -12.13 -31.32 13.12
CA ILE A 41 -10.78 -31.20 13.71
C ILE A 41 -10.13 -32.56 14.05
N ALA A 42 -10.84 -33.68 13.99
CA ALA A 42 -10.30 -34.97 14.38
C ALA A 42 -9.56 -35.76 13.26
N LYS A 43 -9.42 -35.21 12.03
CA LYS A 43 -8.76 -35.93 10.92
C LYS A 43 -7.66 -35.16 10.20
N GLN A 44 -7.11 -34.12 10.82
CA GLN A 44 -6.01 -33.32 10.25
C GLN A 44 -4.79 -33.29 11.19
N LYS A 45 -4.12 -34.42 11.27
CA LYS A 45 -2.81 -34.52 11.95
C LYS A 45 -1.73 -34.91 10.94
N SER A 46 -1.52 -34.11 9.88
CA SER A 46 -0.32 -34.12 9.01
C SER A 46 -0.31 -33.03 7.91
N LEU A 47 -0.81 -31.82 8.20
CA LEU A 47 -0.69 -30.66 7.27
C LEU A 47 0.05 -29.56 8.04
N SER A 48 1.35 -29.70 8.28
CA SER A 48 1.92 -28.87 9.33
C SER A 48 3.03 -27.89 8.96
N GLU A 49 3.68 -28.00 7.83
CA GLU A 49 4.76 -27.04 7.50
C GLU A 49 4.48 -26.19 6.26
N VAL A 50 3.74 -26.71 5.30
CA VAL A 50 3.41 -25.99 4.07
C VAL A 50 2.32 -24.95 4.34
N ASP A 51 1.30 -25.29 5.13
CA ASP A 51 0.22 -24.37 5.48
C ASP A 51 0.69 -23.23 6.39
N LEU A 52 1.61 -23.48 7.31
CA LEU A 52 2.22 -22.44 8.14
C LEU A 52 3.06 -21.47 7.31
N ARG A 53 3.80 -21.94 6.32
CA ARG A 53 4.58 -21.09 5.41
C ARG A 53 3.67 -20.28 4.49
N VAL A 54 2.59 -20.87 4.00
CA VAL A 54 1.58 -20.18 3.19
C VAL A 54 0.84 -19.14 4.02
N GLN A 55 0.42 -19.44 5.25
CA GLN A 55 -0.21 -18.48 6.15
C GLN A 55 0.74 -17.34 6.58
N GLN A 56 2.01 -17.64 6.82
CA GLN A 56 3.04 -16.63 7.09
C GLN A 56 3.27 -15.74 5.86
N SER A 57 3.35 -16.31 4.65
CA SER A 57 3.50 -15.53 3.43
C SER A 57 2.30 -14.63 3.14
N PHE A 58 1.07 -15.04 3.48
CA PHE A 58 -0.13 -14.19 3.38
C PHE A 58 -0.20 -13.13 4.49
N ALA A 59 0.36 -13.37 5.66
CA ALA A 59 0.45 -12.38 6.73
C ALA A 59 1.48 -11.28 6.39
N GLU A 60 2.60 -11.64 5.78
CA GLU A 60 3.64 -10.73 5.29
C GLU A 60 3.18 -9.85 4.11
N LEU A 61 2.09 -10.23 3.44
CA LEU A 61 1.54 -9.48 2.29
C LEU A 61 0.48 -8.43 2.67
N LYS A 62 0.21 -8.21 3.95
CA LYS A 62 -0.73 -7.18 4.40
C LYS A 62 -0.05 -5.81 4.42
N ILE A 63 -0.82 -4.79 4.00
CA ILE A 63 -0.40 -3.39 4.18
C ILE A 63 -0.13 -3.14 5.66
N ASP A 64 1.03 -2.61 5.96
CA ASP A 64 1.39 -2.18 7.30
C ASP A 64 0.48 -1.02 7.72
N GLN A 65 -0.33 -1.22 8.75
CA GLN A 65 -1.32 -0.26 9.21
C GLN A 65 -0.68 1.00 9.80
N GLU A 66 0.49 0.87 10.39
CA GLU A 66 1.23 1.97 10.99
C GLU A 66 1.84 2.87 9.92
N THR A 67 2.61 2.30 9.02
CA THR A 67 3.32 3.04 7.98
C THR A 67 2.50 3.31 6.73
N GLY A 68 1.48 2.51 6.45
CA GLY A 68 0.72 2.53 5.21
C GLY A 68 1.44 1.87 4.03
N LEU A 69 2.63 1.31 4.24
CA LEU A 69 3.42 0.67 3.20
C LEU A 69 2.91 -0.74 2.90
N ASN A 70 2.99 -1.12 1.63
CA ASN A 70 2.71 -2.47 1.17
C ASN A 70 4.04 -3.19 0.89
N PRO A 71 4.39 -4.26 1.61
CA PRO A 71 5.66 -4.95 1.46
C PRO A 71 5.87 -5.64 0.11
N ARG A 72 4.83 -5.73 -0.72
CA ARG A 72 4.94 -6.26 -2.09
C ARG A 72 5.73 -5.36 -3.03
N TYR A 73 5.78 -4.07 -2.75
CA TYR A 73 6.53 -3.14 -3.57
C TYR A 73 7.96 -3.07 -3.07
N THR A 74 8.85 -3.68 -3.83
CA THR A 74 10.29 -3.71 -3.53
C THR A 74 11.09 -3.12 -4.70
N LEU A 75 12.31 -2.67 -4.43
CA LEU A 75 13.23 -2.20 -5.47
C LEU A 75 13.64 -3.32 -6.42
N GLU A 76 13.75 -4.55 -5.92
CA GLU A 76 14.10 -5.74 -6.71
C GLU A 76 13.02 -6.08 -7.75
N SER A 77 11.75 -5.82 -7.41
CA SER A 77 10.62 -6.05 -8.34
C SER A 77 10.32 -4.85 -9.25
N PHE A 78 11.00 -3.71 -9.02
CA PHE A 78 10.82 -2.51 -9.83
C PHE A 78 11.58 -2.61 -11.15
N VAL A 79 10.88 -2.46 -12.27
CA VAL A 79 11.50 -2.51 -13.61
C VAL A 79 12.05 -1.14 -13.97
N VAL A 80 13.38 -1.03 -14.06
CA VAL A 80 14.06 0.20 -14.47
C VAL A 80 14.16 0.24 -15.99
N GLY A 81 13.81 1.38 -16.57
CA GLY A 81 13.92 1.67 -18.00
C GLY A 81 14.25 3.15 -18.24
N SER A 82 14.51 3.53 -19.48
CA SER A 82 14.94 4.91 -19.83
C SER A 82 13.96 6.00 -19.37
N SER A 83 12.68 5.67 -19.21
CA SER A 83 11.64 6.62 -18.79
C SER A 83 11.60 6.87 -17.27
N ASN A 84 12.19 6.01 -16.44
CA ASN A 84 12.13 6.10 -14.99
C ASN A 84 13.50 5.99 -14.30
N GLU A 85 14.59 5.80 -15.05
CA GLU A 85 15.94 5.63 -14.53
C GLU A 85 16.37 6.79 -13.63
N LEU A 86 16.08 8.04 -14.03
CA LEU A 86 16.42 9.22 -13.24
C LEU A 86 15.66 9.23 -11.90
N ALA A 87 14.36 8.90 -11.90
CA ALA A 87 13.57 8.83 -10.69
C ALA A 87 14.07 7.72 -9.76
N TYR A 88 14.44 6.56 -10.32
CA TYR A 88 15.04 5.47 -9.57
C TYR A 88 16.38 5.87 -8.94
N ALA A 89 17.29 6.51 -9.70
CA ALA A 89 18.57 6.98 -9.19
C ALA A 89 18.40 8.02 -8.07
N ALA A 90 17.44 8.95 -8.20
CA ALA A 90 17.11 9.91 -7.16
C ALA A 90 16.58 9.22 -5.88
N ALA A 91 15.69 8.23 -6.02
CA ALA A 91 15.19 7.43 -4.91
C ALA A 91 16.34 6.71 -4.18
N MET A 92 17.26 6.09 -4.92
CA MET A 92 18.45 5.43 -4.35
C MET A 92 19.36 6.42 -3.59
N ALA A 93 19.48 7.66 -4.06
CA ALA A 93 20.24 8.68 -3.37
C ALA A 93 19.56 9.12 -2.06
N VAL A 94 18.22 9.20 -2.03
CA VAL A 94 17.46 9.49 -0.80
C VAL A 94 17.61 8.38 0.23
N ILE A 95 17.55 7.11 -0.17
CA ILE A 95 17.75 5.98 0.75
C ILE A 95 19.08 6.06 1.48
N LYS A 96 20.15 6.43 0.78
CA LYS A 96 21.49 6.51 1.37
C LYS A 96 21.66 7.65 2.36
N ASP A 97 20.99 8.78 2.13
CA ASP A 97 21.15 10.02 2.90
C ASP A 97 19.79 10.68 3.14
N VAL A 98 18.95 10.03 3.94
CA VAL A 98 17.59 10.52 4.26
C VAL A 98 17.67 11.94 4.85
N GLY A 99 16.82 12.83 4.34
CA GLY A 99 16.72 14.23 4.77
C GLY A 99 17.84 15.16 4.27
N LYS A 100 18.91 14.66 3.66
CA LYS A 100 20.04 15.50 3.22
C LYS A 100 20.02 15.80 1.72
N LYS A 101 19.73 14.78 0.89
CA LYS A 101 19.68 14.95 -0.57
C LYS A 101 18.24 14.85 -1.05
N TYR A 102 17.88 15.73 -2.01
CA TYR A 102 16.56 15.73 -2.62
C TYR A 102 15.42 15.76 -1.56
N ASN A 103 15.46 16.74 -0.67
CA ASN A 103 14.38 17.02 0.27
C ASN A 103 13.77 18.40 -0.06
N PRO A 104 12.54 18.43 -0.58
CA PRO A 104 11.71 17.31 -0.98
C PRO A 104 12.15 16.65 -2.29
N LEU A 105 11.91 15.33 -2.43
CA LEU A 105 11.95 14.64 -3.72
C LEU A 105 10.56 14.67 -4.35
N PHE A 106 10.45 15.29 -5.52
CA PHE A 106 9.19 15.33 -6.28
C PHE A 106 9.29 14.49 -7.55
N ILE A 107 8.46 13.43 -7.63
CA ILE A 107 8.39 12.51 -8.76
C ILE A 107 7.09 12.73 -9.52
N TYR A 108 7.19 13.07 -10.80
CA TYR A 108 6.04 13.28 -11.66
C TYR A 108 6.19 12.53 -12.98
N GLY A 109 5.09 12.30 -13.67
CA GLY A 109 5.08 11.59 -14.96
C GLY A 109 3.72 10.99 -15.28
N GLY A 110 3.59 10.42 -16.46
CA GLY A 110 2.37 9.79 -16.97
C GLY A 110 1.87 8.61 -16.11
N VAL A 111 0.68 8.16 -16.42
CA VAL A 111 0.08 6.96 -15.80
C VAL A 111 0.86 5.72 -16.23
N GLY A 112 0.97 4.73 -15.34
CA GLY A 112 1.59 3.43 -15.67
C GLY A 112 3.13 3.40 -15.57
N LEU A 113 3.81 4.51 -15.27
CA LEU A 113 5.29 4.55 -15.17
C LEU A 113 5.85 4.00 -13.85
N GLY A 114 5.00 3.50 -12.95
CA GLY A 114 5.43 2.87 -11.69
C GLY A 114 5.69 3.84 -10.54
N LYS A 115 5.16 5.08 -10.57
CA LYS A 115 5.37 6.07 -9.49
C LYS A 115 5.01 5.52 -8.11
N THR A 116 3.82 5.01 -7.94
CA THR A 116 3.35 4.39 -6.69
C THR A 116 4.25 3.24 -6.24
N HIS A 117 4.67 2.38 -7.19
CA HIS A 117 5.60 1.29 -6.89
C HIS A 117 6.92 1.84 -6.34
N LEU A 118 7.52 2.81 -7.04
CA LEU A 118 8.80 3.40 -6.63
C LEU A 118 8.70 4.08 -5.26
N LEU A 119 7.63 4.83 -5.00
CA LEU A 119 7.39 5.49 -3.70
C LEU A 119 7.23 4.50 -2.55
N GLN A 120 6.47 3.44 -2.77
CA GLN A 120 6.28 2.37 -1.79
C GLN A 120 7.59 1.59 -1.55
N ALA A 121 8.31 1.25 -2.63
CA ALA A 121 9.59 0.56 -2.55
C ALA A 121 10.66 1.40 -1.83
N LEU A 122 10.68 2.72 -2.09
CA LEU A 122 11.53 3.68 -1.38
C LEU A 122 11.27 3.62 0.14
N GLY A 123 10.01 3.68 0.55
CA GLY A 123 9.63 3.61 1.96
C GLY A 123 10.01 2.29 2.62
N ASN A 124 9.78 1.16 1.94
CA ASN A 124 10.15 -0.16 2.43
C ASN A 124 11.67 -0.30 2.57
N GLU A 125 12.44 0.20 1.59
CA GLU A 125 13.91 0.09 1.64
C GLU A 125 14.52 1.00 2.70
N ILE A 126 13.98 2.22 2.93
CA ILE A 126 14.40 3.07 4.06
C ILE A 126 14.19 2.35 5.38
N LYS A 127 13.02 1.74 5.62
CA LYS A 127 12.77 0.97 6.85
C LYS A 127 13.80 -0.14 7.05
N LYS A 128 14.08 -0.89 6.01
CA LYS A 128 15.04 -2.00 6.01
C LYS A 128 16.49 -1.50 6.27
N GLU A 129 16.95 -0.49 5.54
CA GLU A 129 18.32 0.04 5.63
C GLU A 129 18.62 0.62 7.02
N TYR A 130 17.63 1.30 7.61
CA TYR A 130 17.78 1.93 8.91
C TYR A 130 17.25 1.09 10.07
N ASN A 131 16.91 -0.21 9.84
CA ASN A 131 16.43 -1.15 10.87
C ASN A 131 15.26 -0.57 11.69
N ASP A 132 14.25 -0.02 11.02
CA ASP A 132 13.05 0.61 11.61
C ASP A 132 13.33 1.78 12.59
N LYS A 133 14.54 2.35 12.58
CA LYS A 133 14.88 3.51 13.42
C LYS A 133 14.32 4.82 12.86
N ILE A 134 14.02 4.86 11.57
CA ILE A 134 13.39 6.00 10.87
C ILE A 134 11.90 5.73 10.73
N LYS A 135 11.09 6.65 11.24
CA LYS A 135 9.63 6.60 11.14
C LYS A 135 9.19 7.00 9.74
N VAL A 136 8.84 6.04 8.92
CA VAL A 136 8.34 6.25 7.56
C VAL A 136 6.81 6.21 7.57
N LYS A 137 6.18 7.19 6.91
CA LYS A 137 4.73 7.21 6.68
C LYS A 137 4.44 7.38 5.20
N TYR A 138 3.67 6.44 4.65
CA TYR A 138 3.11 6.55 3.31
C TYR A 138 1.61 6.84 3.40
N VAL A 139 1.14 7.76 2.56
CA VAL A 139 -0.28 8.09 2.47
C VAL A 139 -0.64 8.52 1.04
N ALA A 140 -1.76 8.03 0.52
CA ALA A 140 -2.38 8.62 -0.67
C ALA A 140 -2.99 9.97 -0.29
N SER A 141 -2.88 10.97 -1.16
CA SER A 141 -3.36 12.33 -0.90
C SER A 141 -4.86 12.42 -0.60
N GLU A 142 -5.65 11.53 -1.18
CA GLU A 142 -7.07 11.41 -0.87
C GLU A 142 -7.29 11.03 0.61
N LYS A 143 -6.51 10.07 1.12
CA LYS A 143 -6.59 9.68 2.53
C LYS A 143 -6.12 10.80 3.45
N PHE A 144 -5.03 11.48 3.13
CA PHE A 144 -4.58 12.67 3.85
C PHE A 144 -5.68 13.72 3.92
N THR A 145 -6.32 14.05 2.80
CA THR A 145 -7.44 14.98 2.72
C THR A 145 -8.60 14.56 3.64
N ASN A 146 -8.99 13.29 3.59
CA ASN A 146 -10.09 12.78 4.40
C ASN A 146 -9.76 12.82 5.90
N ASP A 147 -8.52 12.52 6.28
CA ASP A 147 -8.06 12.60 7.66
C ASP A 147 -8.11 14.06 8.16
N VAL A 148 -7.64 15.03 7.36
CA VAL A 148 -7.70 16.48 7.69
C VAL A 148 -9.15 16.95 7.85
N ILE A 149 -10.04 16.62 6.91
CA ILE A 149 -11.47 16.99 6.99
C ILE A 149 -12.10 16.40 8.25
N TRP A 150 -11.79 15.13 8.56
CA TRP A 150 -12.29 14.47 9.77
C TRP A 150 -11.79 15.18 11.03
N ALA A 151 -10.51 15.52 11.10
CA ALA A 151 -9.88 16.19 12.23
C ALA A 151 -10.47 17.59 12.46
N ILE A 152 -10.72 18.37 11.39
CA ILE A 152 -11.38 19.67 11.47
C ILE A 152 -12.78 19.53 12.06
N ARG A 153 -13.59 18.59 11.54
CA ARG A 153 -14.96 18.36 11.98
C ARG A 153 -15.06 17.93 13.45
N ASN A 154 -14.07 17.16 13.91
CA ASN A 154 -14.04 16.63 15.26
C ASN A 154 -13.18 17.47 16.23
N LYS A 155 -12.62 18.61 15.77
CA LYS A 155 -11.70 19.47 16.55
C LYS A 155 -10.48 18.73 17.09
N ARG A 156 -9.94 17.81 16.27
CA ARG A 156 -8.81 16.93 16.61
C ARG A 156 -7.63 17.13 15.68
N MET A 157 -7.25 18.38 15.41
CA MET A 157 -6.12 18.69 14.53
C MET A 157 -4.76 18.22 15.11
N GLU A 158 -4.68 18.01 16.41
CA GLU A 158 -3.47 17.46 17.05
C GLU A 158 -3.17 16.04 16.55
N ASP A 159 -4.21 15.23 16.26
CA ASP A 159 -4.04 13.89 15.69
C ASP A 159 -3.34 13.94 14.31
N ILE A 160 -3.59 14.99 13.51
CA ILE A 160 -2.93 15.19 12.21
C ILE A 160 -1.45 15.50 12.39
N LYS A 161 -1.13 16.39 13.34
CA LYS A 161 0.26 16.72 13.67
C LYS A 161 1.02 15.47 14.12
N GLU A 162 0.46 14.74 15.10
CA GLU A 162 1.07 13.51 15.59
C GLU A 162 1.28 12.48 14.48
N LYS A 163 0.29 12.30 13.62
CA LYS A 163 0.30 11.28 12.56
C LYS A 163 1.25 11.60 11.42
N TYR A 164 1.41 12.87 11.04
CA TYR A 164 2.11 13.26 9.82
C TYR A 164 3.34 14.13 10.06
N ARG A 165 3.36 14.99 11.10
CA ARG A 165 4.50 15.88 11.37
C ARG A 165 5.56 15.27 12.28
N LEU A 166 5.22 14.21 13.04
CA LEU A 166 6.17 13.49 13.91
C LEU A 166 6.78 12.26 13.22
N THR A 167 6.72 12.19 11.89
CA THR A 167 7.42 11.20 11.10
C THR A 167 8.75 11.77 10.61
N ASP A 168 9.76 10.92 10.42
CA ASP A 168 11.05 11.34 9.85
C ASP A 168 10.98 11.41 8.32
N VAL A 169 10.15 10.56 7.71
CA VAL A 169 9.92 10.52 6.25
C VAL A 169 8.42 10.42 5.97
N LEU A 170 7.89 11.42 5.28
CA LEU A 170 6.52 11.41 4.78
C LEU A 170 6.50 11.23 3.27
N ILE A 171 5.81 10.21 2.81
CA ILE A 171 5.61 9.91 1.39
C ILE A 171 4.14 10.15 1.06
N ILE A 172 3.86 11.12 0.19
CA ILE A 172 2.50 11.43 -0.26
C ILE A 172 2.39 11.10 -1.75
N ASP A 173 1.50 10.17 -2.07
CA ASP A 173 1.22 9.78 -3.45
C ASP A 173 0.01 10.56 -4.01
N ASP A 174 0.01 10.74 -5.33
CA ASP A 174 -1.09 11.41 -6.06
C ASP A 174 -1.42 12.82 -5.55
N ILE A 175 -0.38 13.62 -5.27
CA ILE A 175 -0.47 14.97 -4.67
C ILE A 175 -1.43 15.92 -5.39
N GLN A 176 -1.72 15.69 -6.68
CA GLN A 176 -2.63 16.52 -7.48
C GLN A 176 -4.07 16.54 -6.91
N PHE A 177 -4.47 15.58 -6.10
CA PHE A 177 -5.81 15.54 -5.51
C PHE A 177 -5.96 16.37 -4.22
N ILE A 178 -4.89 16.99 -3.72
CA ILE A 178 -4.96 17.98 -2.63
C ILE A 178 -5.54 19.30 -3.14
N GLY A 179 -5.21 19.69 -4.38
CA GLY A 179 -5.56 20.97 -4.96
C GLY A 179 -7.08 21.27 -4.97
N GLY A 180 -7.42 22.56 -4.79
CA GLY A 180 -8.79 23.06 -4.75
C GLY A 180 -9.51 22.88 -3.40
N LYS A 181 -8.76 22.53 -2.33
CA LYS A 181 -9.30 22.33 -0.98
C LYS A 181 -8.48 23.16 0.02
N GLU A 182 -8.77 24.45 0.09
CA GLU A 182 -7.99 25.47 0.82
C GLU A 182 -7.45 25.00 2.19
N LYS A 183 -8.32 24.47 3.06
CA LYS A 183 -7.89 23.99 4.40
C LYS A 183 -6.98 22.76 4.35
N THR A 184 -7.10 21.94 3.33
CA THR A 184 -6.23 20.79 3.16
C THR A 184 -4.87 21.22 2.59
N GLU A 185 -4.86 22.20 1.68
CA GLU A 185 -3.65 22.81 1.17
C GLU A 185 -2.86 23.52 2.28
N GLU A 186 -3.54 24.29 3.13
CA GLU A 186 -2.96 24.94 4.30
C GLU A 186 -2.32 23.92 5.25
N GLU A 187 -3.03 22.84 5.61
CA GLU A 187 -2.53 21.79 6.48
C GLU A 187 -1.37 21.01 5.85
N PHE A 188 -1.45 20.77 4.54
CA PHE A 188 -0.33 20.18 3.80
C PHE A 188 0.91 21.07 3.86
N PHE A 189 0.76 22.37 3.66
CA PHE A 189 1.85 23.34 3.74
C PHE A 189 2.49 23.37 5.13
N HIS A 190 1.70 23.38 6.19
CA HIS A 190 2.18 23.29 7.57
C HIS A 190 2.93 21.98 7.84
N THR A 191 2.44 20.87 7.31
CA THR A 191 3.09 19.57 7.45
C THR A 191 4.42 19.54 6.67
N PHE A 192 4.43 20.08 5.47
CA PHE A 192 5.63 20.22 4.66
C PHE A 192 6.73 21.03 5.38
N ASN A 193 6.37 22.22 5.91
CA ASN A 193 7.34 23.06 6.62
C ASN A 193 7.90 22.37 7.85
N ALA A 194 7.07 21.68 8.63
CA ALA A 194 7.50 20.96 9.83
C ALA A 194 8.46 19.79 9.56
N LEU A 195 8.46 19.26 8.33
CA LEU A 195 9.34 18.15 7.92
C LEU A 195 10.57 18.63 7.14
N TYR A 196 10.52 19.87 6.64
CA TYR A 196 11.62 20.47 5.87
C TYR A 196 12.66 21.14 6.78
N GLU A 197 12.24 21.69 7.93
CA GLU A 197 13.09 22.30 8.96
C GLU A 197 13.90 21.26 9.75
#